data_eda5c37321327707e80646cad01a272b
#
_entry.id   eda5c37321327707e80646cad01a272b
#
_cell.length_a   1.000
_cell.length_b   1.000
_cell.length_c   1.000
_cell.angle_alpha   90.00
_cell.angle_beta   90.00
_cell.angle_gamma   90.00
#
_symmetry.space_group_name_H-M   'P 1'
#
loop_
_entity.id
_entity.type
_entity.pdbx_description
1 polymer ?
#
loop_
_entity_poly.entity_id
_entity_poly.type
_entity_poly.pdbx_seq_one_letter_code
_entity_poly.pdbx_strand_id
1 'polypeptide(L)'
;ARGYVVQKGNLPRAILEDLNIDLQQRTRPKLLTLYLRAADGKERELTLPVNNAKLEALQQLGTAQIDHVQYFAPYLSDLIPAAGNPDIQDYNELAKMLGRMDAENGELLKYASVLSAEKPETMQDALHLAQNLDCYERISGSLYDYGIKLLQKQFDLDDECIYELEGYMDFARYGQESAKCAGFVQTEFGQVRRIAQSLEQAHSNEMTL
;
A
#
# COMPACT_ATOMS: atom_id res chain seq x y z
N ALA A 1 11.56 10.25 32.15
CA ALA A 1 11.93 10.84 30.86
C ALA A 1 12.14 12.34 31.04
N ARG A 2 13.36 12.81 30.89
CA ARG A 2 13.66 14.26 30.91
C ARG A 2 13.50 14.78 29.50
N GLY A 3 12.42 15.50 29.24
CA GLY A 3 12.21 16.22 27.99
C GLY A 3 13.16 17.44 27.93
N TYR A 4 13.98 17.51 26.91
CA TYR A 4 14.74 18.70 26.60
C TYR A 4 13.85 19.65 25.80
N VAL A 5 13.55 20.83 26.39
CA VAL A 5 12.93 21.92 25.65
C VAL A 5 14.02 22.63 24.86
N VAL A 6 14.07 22.43 23.56
CA VAL A 6 14.97 23.18 22.67
C VAL A 6 14.32 24.53 22.40
N GLN A 7 14.89 25.62 22.95
CA GLN A 7 14.48 26.97 22.59
C GLN A 7 14.84 27.24 21.12
N LYS A 8 13.80 27.48 20.32
CA LYS A 8 13.92 27.94 18.93
C LYS A 8 14.66 29.30 18.93
N GLY A 9 15.93 29.34 18.59
CA GLY A 9 16.59 30.62 18.39
C GLY A 9 18.10 30.58 18.30
N ASN A 10 18.78 29.58 18.86
CA ASN A 10 20.25 29.61 19.00
C ASN A 10 20.99 28.42 18.37
N LEU A 11 20.32 27.56 17.62
CA LEU A 11 21.00 26.47 16.91
C LEU A 11 21.29 26.86 15.46
N PRO A 12 22.52 26.62 14.96
CA PRO A 12 22.84 26.80 13.55
C PRO A 12 21.84 26.02 12.67
N ARG A 13 21.47 26.60 11.54
CA ARG A 13 20.48 26.02 10.61
C ARG A 13 20.82 24.59 10.18
N ALA A 14 22.11 24.31 9.98
CA ALA A 14 22.60 22.96 9.66
C ALA A 14 22.28 21.93 10.76
N ILE A 15 22.40 22.29 12.05
CA ILE A 15 22.06 21.39 13.17
C ILE A 15 20.56 21.16 13.27
N LEU A 16 19.75 22.17 12.95
CA LEU A 16 18.29 22.04 12.92
C LEU A 16 17.83 21.17 11.73
N GLU A 17 18.52 21.25 10.60
CA GLU A 17 18.28 20.40 9.44
C GLU A 17 18.67 18.95 9.74
N ASP A 18 19.82 18.70 10.36
CA ASP A 18 20.28 17.37 10.78
C ASP A 18 19.35 16.76 11.85
N LEU A 19 18.93 17.55 12.86
CA LEU A 19 17.98 17.12 13.87
C LEU A 19 16.59 16.83 13.28
N ASN A 20 16.11 17.62 12.33
CA ASN A 20 14.87 17.37 11.62
C ASN A 20 14.93 16.09 10.77
N ILE A 21 16.07 15.85 10.11
CA ILE A 21 16.30 14.62 9.36
C ILE A 21 16.30 13.41 10.32
N ASP A 22 16.99 13.52 11.47
CA ASP A 22 17.06 12.44 12.45
C ASP A 22 15.71 12.16 13.12
N LEU A 23 14.94 13.22 13.45
CA LEU A 23 13.58 13.11 13.97
C LEU A 23 12.62 12.50 12.94
N GLN A 24 12.72 12.90 11.67
CA GLN A 24 11.90 12.32 10.60
C GLN A 24 12.28 10.85 10.34
N GLN A 25 13.54 10.48 10.49
CA GLN A 25 13.97 9.08 10.36
C GLN A 25 13.53 8.23 11.56
N ARG A 26 13.47 8.79 12.76
CA ARG A 26 13.02 8.08 13.97
C ARG A 26 11.51 7.92 14.06
N THR A 27 10.75 8.81 13.42
CA THR A 27 9.28 8.77 13.38
C THR A 27 8.73 8.00 12.19
N ARG A 28 9.56 7.64 11.20
CA ARG A 28 9.11 6.82 10.07
C ARG A 28 8.88 5.39 10.55
N PRO A 29 7.70 4.83 10.34
CA PRO A 29 7.47 3.41 10.64
C PRO A 29 8.48 2.59 9.83
N LYS A 30 9.04 1.56 10.44
CA LYS A 30 9.85 0.55 9.74
C LYS A 30 8.91 -0.20 8.80
N LEU A 31 8.90 0.16 7.52
CA LEU A 31 7.96 -0.40 6.54
C LEU A 31 8.44 -1.75 6.02
N LEU A 32 9.74 -1.86 5.83
CA LEU A 32 10.41 -3.02 5.26
C LEU A 32 11.79 -3.15 5.89
N THR A 33 12.17 -4.37 6.25
CA THR A 33 13.52 -4.68 6.71
C THR A 33 14.08 -5.80 5.84
N LEU A 34 15.23 -5.54 5.21
CA LEU A 34 15.98 -6.55 4.46
C LEU A 34 17.07 -7.12 5.35
N TYR A 35 17.19 -8.43 5.35
CA TYR A 35 18.32 -9.16 5.91
C TYR A 35 19.25 -9.53 4.76
N LEU A 36 20.43 -8.93 4.77
CA LEU A 36 21.39 -9.01 3.67
C LEU A 36 22.57 -9.86 4.13
N ARG A 37 23.03 -10.76 3.26
CA ARG A 37 24.30 -11.46 3.43
C ARG A 37 25.36 -10.80 2.58
N ALA A 38 26.35 -10.20 3.20
CA ALA A 38 27.47 -9.59 2.51
C ALA A 38 28.46 -10.66 2.00
N ALA A 39 29.33 -10.29 1.05
CA ALA A 39 30.34 -11.19 0.48
C ALA A 39 31.33 -11.75 1.53
N ASP A 40 31.48 -11.09 2.68
CA ASP A 40 32.27 -11.54 3.84
C ASP A 40 31.53 -12.55 4.73
N GLY A 41 30.31 -12.97 4.34
CA GLY A 41 29.45 -13.89 5.07
C GLY A 41 28.72 -13.28 6.27
N LYS A 42 28.88 -11.98 6.52
CA LYS A 42 28.20 -11.30 7.63
C LYS A 42 26.78 -10.92 7.24
N GLU A 43 25.87 -11.13 8.18
CA GLU A 43 24.50 -10.66 8.06
C GLU A 43 24.41 -9.19 8.44
N ARG A 44 23.62 -8.43 7.69
CA ARG A 44 23.34 -7.01 7.91
C ARG A 44 21.85 -6.75 7.76
N GLU A 45 21.32 -5.91 8.64
CA GLU A 45 19.94 -5.47 8.61
C GLU A 45 19.87 -4.08 7.93
N LEU A 46 18.96 -3.95 6.95
CA LEU A 46 18.70 -2.70 6.26
C LEU A 46 17.21 -2.36 6.36
N THR A 47 16.89 -1.31 7.11
CA THR A 47 15.52 -0.77 7.17
C THR A 47 15.26 0.18 6.02
N LEU A 48 14.16 -0.03 5.31
CA LEU A 48 13.70 0.76 4.17
C LEU A 48 12.47 1.61 4.54
N PRO A 49 12.23 2.74 3.85
CA PRO A 49 13.01 3.27 2.74
C PRO A 49 14.30 4.01 3.17
N VAL A 50 15.30 3.98 2.33
CA VAL A 50 16.53 4.77 2.47
C VAL A 50 16.63 5.82 1.36
N ASN A 51 17.47 6.84 1.55
CA ASN A 51 17.77 7.82 0.51
C ASN A 51 18.69 7.25 -0.58
N ASN A 52 18.72 7.90 -1.73
CA ASN A 52 19.47 7.42 -2.89
C ASN A 52 20.99 7.35 -2.62
N ALA A 53 21.55 8.31 -1.86
CA ALA A 53 22.98 8.30 -1.51
C ALA A 53 23.38 7.05 -0.70
N LYS A 54 22.51 6.62 0.23
CA LYS A 54 22.75 5.39 1.01
C LYS A 54 22.58 4.14 0.12
N LEU A 55 21.65 4.17 -0.83
CA LEU A 55 21.43 3.08 -1.79
C LEU A 55 22.67 2.90 -2.69
N GLU A 56 23.19 4.00 -3.25
CA GLU A 56 24.41 4.00 -4.06
C GLU A 56 25.63 3.50 -3.28
N ALA A 57 25.79 3.93 -2.03
CA ALA A 57 26.85 3.45 -1.15
C ALA A 57 26.74 1.92 -0.89
N LEU A 58 25.53 1.39 -0.75
CA LEU A 58 25.32 -0.05 -0.59
C LEU A 58 25.65 -0.83 -1.87
N GLN A 59 25.30 -0.30 -3.04
CA GLN A 59 25.64 -0.91 -4.33
C GLN A 59 27.17 -0.95 -4.56
N GLN A 60 27.91 0.07 -4.11
CA GLN A 60 29.38 0.11 -4.19
C GLN A 60 30.08 -0.89 -3.26
N LEU A 61 29.43 -1.34 -2.18
CA LEU A 61 29.98 -2.33 -1.24
C LEU A 61 29.96 -3.77 -1.76
N GLY A 62 29.47 -3.98 -2.98
CA GLY A 62 29.37 -5.30 -3.61
C GLY A 62 27.98 -5.92 -3.50
N THR A 63 27.74 -6.95 -4.29
CA THR A 63 26.45 -7.66 -4.33
C THR A 63 26.19 -8.35 -2.99
N ALA A 64 25.36 -7.72 -2.16
CA ALA A 64 24.78 -8.37 -1.00
C ALA A 64 23.58 -9.21 -1.46
N GLN A 65 23.56 -10.49 -1.08
CA GLN A 65 22.43 -11.35 -1.32
C GLN A 65 21.31 -11.01 -0.31
N ILE A 66 20.07 -10.88 -0.78
CA ILE A 66 18.91 -10.72 0.09
C ILE A 66 18.52 -12.12 0.57
N ASP A 67 18.66 -12.37 1.86
CA ASP A 67 18.31 -13.66 2.46
C ASP A 67 16.84 -13.71 2.87
N HIS A 68 16.33 -12.60 3.45
CA HIS A 68 14.98 -12.52 3.97
C HIS A 68 14.45 -11.08 3.92
N VAL A 69 13.14 -10.94 3.77
CA VAL A 69 12.42 -9.66 3.78
C VAL A 69 11.35 -9.71 4.86
N GLN A 70 11.37 -8.75 5.76
CA GLN A 70 10.34 -8.59 6.78
C GLN A 70 9.49 -7.37 6.46
N TYR A 71 8.19 -7.59 6.28
CA TYR A 71 7.20 -6.53 6.10
C TYR A 71 6.60 -6.11 7.44
N PHE A 72 6.32 -4.81 7.63
CA PHE A 72 5.62 -4.32 8.82
C PHE A 72 4.19 -4.88 8.92
N ALA A 73 3.54 -5.13 7.78
CA ALA A 73 2.28 -5.84 7.65
C ALA A 73 2.57 -7.26 7.14
N PRO A 74 2.53 -8.29 8.00
CA PRO A 74 2.99 -9.65 7.66
C PRO A 74 2.26 -10.27 6.47
N TYR A 75 0.97 -9.93 6.27
CA TYR A 75 0.19 -10.45 5.14
C TYR A 75 0.73 -10.02 3.75
N LEU A 76 1.54 -8.97 3.68
CA LEU A 76 2.16 -8.55 2.42
C LEU A 76 3.22 -9.53 1.94
N SER A 77 3.83 -10.30 2.84
CA SER A 77 4.84 -11.31 2.46
C SER A 77 4.28 -12.42 1.58
N ASP A 78 3.00 -12.74 1.76
CA ASP A 78 2.33 -13.80 1.01
C ASP A 78 1.74 -13.29 -0.33
N LEU A 79 1.57 -11.97 -0.44
CA LEU A 79 0.96 -11.32 -1.59
C LEU A 79 1.96 -10.76 -2.59
N ILE A 80 3.16 -10.38 -2.12
CA ILE A 80 4.20 -9.78 -2.95
C ILE A 80 5.23 -10.85 -3.31
N PRO A 81 5.31 -11.23 -4.58
CA PRO A 81 6.22 -12.29 -4.99
C PRO A 81 7.68 -11.83 -4.92
N ALA A 82 8.56 -12.75 -4.50
CA ALA A 82 10.00 -12.56 -4.59
C ALA A 82 10.58 -13.05 -5.96
N ALA A 83 9.71 -13.47 -6.88
CA ALA A 83 10.12 -13.90 -8.22
C ALA A 83 10.65 -12.72 -9.05
N GLY A 84 11.53 -13.00 -10.01
CA GLY A 84 12.18 -11.98 -10.83
C GLY A 84 13.48 -11.45 -10.24
N ASN A 85 13.97 -12.02 -9.12
CA ASN A 85 15.20 -11.62 -8.43
C ASN A 85 15.22 -10.12 -8.12
N PRO A 86 14.23 -9.58 -7.36
CA PRO A 86 14.18 -8.17 -7.05
C PRO A 86 15.44 -7.74 -6.30
N ASP A 87 15.95 -6.58 -6.65
CA ASP A 87 17.11 -5.98 -6.00
C ASP A 87 16.73 -5.05 -4.83
N ILE A 88 17.72 -4.48 -4.17
CA ILE A 88 17.50 -3.56 -3.04
C ILE A 88 16.74 -2.31 -3.50
N GLN A 89 16.87 -1.89 -4.75
CA GLN A 89 16.19 -0.73 -5.30
C GLN A 89 14.70 -1.00 -5.45
N ASP A 90 14.30 -2.17 -5.94
CA ASP A 90 12.89 -2.58 -6.06
C ASP A 90 12.19 -2.55 -4.70
N TYR A 91 12.83 -3.14 -3.67
CA TYR A 91 12.32 -3.09 -2.30
C TYR A 91 12.27 -1.68 -1.72
N ASN A 92 13.24 -0.83 -2.07
CA ASN A 92 13.26 0.56 -1.62
C ASN A 92 12.13 1.38 -2.27
N GLU A 93 11.82 1.13 -3.53
CA GLU A 93 10.67 1.74 -4.21
C GLU A 93 9.36 1.28 -3.61
N LEU A 94 9.22 -0.03 -3.38
CA LEU A 94 8.04 -0.57 -2.69
C LEU A 94 7.86 0.06 -1.32
N ALA A 95 8.92 0.15 -0.51
CA ALA A 95 8.86 0.78 0.81
C ALA A 95 8.45 2.26 0.73
N LYS A 96 8.92 3.00 -0.28
CA LYS A 96 8.47 4.38 -0.52
C LYS A 96 6.98 4.47 -0.84
N MET A 97 6.47 3.54 -1.66
CA MET A 97 5.04 3.49 -2.01
C MET A 97 4.18 3.14 -0.81
N LEU A 98 4.54 2.08 -0.07
CA LEU A 98 3.85 1.69 1.15
C LEU A 98 3.82 2.83 2.19
N GLY A 99 4.91 3.62 2.26
CA GLY A 99 4.98 4.77 3.16
C GLY A 99 4.12 5.97 2.75
N ARG A 100 3.61 5.98 1.52
CA ARG A 100 2.66 7.00 1.04
C ARG A 100 1.21 6.57 1.19
N MET A 101 0.97 5.27 1.29
CA MET A 101 -0.38 4.74 1.47
C MET A 101 -0.90 5.11 2.85
N ASP A 102 -2.06 5.76 2.87
CA ASP A 102 -2.72 6.11 4.11
C ASP A 102 -3.41 4.87 4.70
N ALA A 103 -2.85 4.37 5.79
CA ALA A 103 -3.39 3.22 6.50
C ALA A 103 -4.76 3.53 7.14
N GLU A 104 -4.99 4.76 7.59
CA GLU A 104 -6.24 5.19 8.21
C GLU A 104 -7.38 5.25 7.18
N ASN A 105 -7.09 5.70 5.96
CA ASN A 105 -8.04 5.69 4.85
C ASN A 105 -8.19 4.32 4.16
N GLY A 106 -7.48 3.30 4.64
CA GLY A 106 -7.59 1.94 4.15
C GLY A 106 -6.89 1.69 2.81
N GLU A 107 -5.98 2.57 2.37
CA GLU A 107 -5.23 2.41 1.11
C GLU A 107 -4.34 1.16 1.14
N LEU A 108 -3.74 0.85 2.28
CA LEU A 108 -2.95 -0.36 2.44
C LEU A 108 -3.80 -1.64 2.28
N LEU A 109 -5.03 -1.65 2.85
CA LEU A 109 -5.97 -2.75 2.66
C LEU A 109 -6.50 -2.81 1.22
N LYS A 110 -6.65 -1.66 0.56
CA LYS A 110 -6.99 -1.59 -0.86
C LYS A 110 -5.88 -2.24 -1.70
N TYR A 111 -4.61 -1.91 -1.42
CA TYR A 111 -3.48 -2.52 -2.10
C TYR A 111 -3.41 -4.04 -1.87
N ALA A 112 -3.57 -4.50 -0.63
CA ALA A 112 -3.64 -5.93 -0.34
C ALA A 112 -4.79 -6.63 -1.08
N SER A 113 -5.98 -6.00 -1.16
CA SER A 113 -7.10 -6.52 -1.93
C SER A 113 -6.78 -6.62 -3.42
N VAL A 114 -6.08 -5.61 -3.99
CA VAL A 114 -5.65 -5.60 -5.40
C VAL A 114 -4.63 -6.71 -5.65
N LEU A 115 -3.60 -6.84 -4.81
CA LEU A 115 -2.61 -7.92 -4.92
C LEU A 115 -3.27 -9.31 -4.88
N SER A 116 -4.21 -9.51 -3.95
CA SER A 116 -4.93 -10.77 -3.82
C SER A 116 -5.82 -11.09 -5.03
N ALA A 117 -6.42 -10.07 -5.66
CA ALA A 117 -7.27 -10.23 -6.85
C ALA A 117 -6.46 -10.43 -8.13
N GLU A 118 -5.42 -9.62 -8.35
CA GLU A 118 -4.63 -9.61 -9.59
C GLU A 118 -3.52 -10.66 -9.60
N LYS A 119 -3.08 -11.13 -8.42
CA LYS A 119 -2.05 -12.18 -8.24
C LYS A 119 -0.78 -11.91 -9.06
N PRO A 120 -0.04 -10.84 -8.78
CA PRO A 120 1.16 -10.50 -9.51
C PRO A 120 2.16 -11.68 -9.51
N GLU A 121 2.85 -11.88 -10.61
CA GLU A 121 3.84 -12.96 -10.74
C GLU A 121 5.24 -12.50 -10.33
N THR A 122 5.51 -11.19 -10.43
CA THR A 122 6.80 -10.60 -10.12
C THR A 122 6.68 -9.40 -9.19
N MET A 123 7.80 -9.00 -8.58
CA MET A 123 7.88 -7.76 -7.79
C MET A 123 7.53 -6.53 -8.63
N GLN A 124 7.93 -6.50 -9.91
CA GLN A 124 7.64 -5.39 -10.82
C GLN A 124 6.15 -5.26 -11.08
N ASP A 125 5.43 -6.39 -11.22
CA ASP A 125 3.97 -6.35 -11.33
C ASP A 125 3.33 -5.79 -10.05
N ALA A 126 3.82 -6.19 -8.88
CA ALA A 126 3.34 -5.66 -7.62
C ALA A 126 3.59 -4.15 -7.47
N LEU A 127 4.77 -3.66 -7.88
CA LEU A 127 5.10 -2.24 -7.93
C LEU A 127 4.18 -1.48 -8.90
N HIS A 128 3.93 -2.05 -10.09
CA HIS A 128 3.02 -1.46 -11.06
C HIS A 128 1.58 -1.34 -10.53
N LEU A 129 1.09 -2.36 -9.81
CA LEU A 129 -0.21 -2.29 -9.14
C LEU A 129 -0.26 -1.20 -8.06
N ALA A 130 0.83 -1.02 -7.29
CA ALA A 130 0.93 0.05 -6.30
C ALA A 130 0.88 1.45 -6.95
N GLN A 131 1.54 1.62 -8.11
CA GLN A 131 1.53 2.89 -8.86
C GLN A 131 0.16 3.23 -9.43
N ASN A 132 -0.61 2.23 -9.80
CA ASN A 132 -1.92 2.37 -10.42
C ASN A 132 -3.09 2.07 -9.45
N LEU A 133 -2.88 2.26 -8.15
CA LEU A 133 -3.90 1.94 -7.14
C LEU A 133 -5.20 2.76 -7.32
N ASP A 134 -5.11 3.95 -7.90
CA ASP A 134 -6.25 4.80 -8.23
C ASP A 134 -7.15 4.21 -9.32
N CYS A 135 -6.64 3.25 -10.12
CA CYS A 135 -7.43 2.51 -11.11
C CYS A 135 -8.34 1.45 -10.49
N TYR A 136 -8.34 1.34 -9.18
CA TYR A 136 -9.14 0.38 -8.44
C TYR A 136 -10.04 1.07 -7.43
N GLU A 137 -11.18 0.44 -7.15
CA GLU A 137 -12.12 0.82 -6.10
C GLU A 137 -12.26 -0.35 -5.12
N ARG A 138 -12.25 -0.04 -3.83
CA ARG A 138 -12.51 -1.01 -2.76
C ARG A 138 -13.76 -0.62 -1.99
N ILE A 139 -14.63 -1.58 -1.70
CA ILE A 139 -15.73 -1.34 -0.78
C ILE A 139 -15.15 -1.15 0.63
N SER A 140 -15.37 0.05 1.18
CA SER A 140 -15.02 0.37 2.56
C SER A 140 -16.20 0.06 3.48
N GLY A 141 -15.95 -0.64 4.58
CA GLY A 141 -16.98 -1.06 5.51
C GLY A 141 -17.60 -2.42 5.17
N SER A 142 -18.77 -2.68 5.73
CA SER A 142 -19.50 -3.92 5.54
C SER A 142 -20.32 -3.90 4.24
N LEU A 143 -20.70 -5.10 3.75
CA LEU A 143 -21.64 -5.21 2.63
C LEU A 143 -23.04 -4.69 3.01
N TYR A 144 -23.38 -4.72 4.27
CA TYR A 144 -24.59 -4.10 4.81
C TYR A 144 -24.57 -2.60 4.59
N ASP A 145 -23.50 -1.92 5.02
CA ASP A 145 -23.35 -0.47 4.82
C ASP A 145 -23.27 -0.08 3.34
N TYR A 146 -22.62 -0.92 2.55
CA TYR A 146 -22.56 -0.73 1.11
C TYR A 146 -23.93 -0.83 0.46
N GLY A 147 -24.75 -1.83 0.86
CA GLY A 147 -26.13 -2.00 0.39
C GLY A 147 -27.01 -0.81 0.73
N ILE A 148 -26.92 -0.29 1.95
CA ILE A 148 -27.64 0.93 2.37
C ILE A 148 -27.24 2.13 1.51
N LYS A 149 -25.93 2.41 1.37
CA LYS A 149 -25.44 3.53 0.57
C LYS A 149 -25.89 3.47 -0.88
N LEU A 150 -25.98 2.25 -1.45
CA LEU A 150 -26.48 2.07 -2.82
C LEU A 150 -27.96 2.41 -2.92
N LEU A 151 -28.78 1.95 -1.98
CA LEU A 151 -30.21 2.23 -1.96
C LEU A 151 -30.47 3.72 -1.78
N GLN A 152 -29.81 4.35 -0.80
CA GLN A 152 -29.88 5.78 -0.60
C GLN A 152 -29.55 6.57 -1.87
N LYS A 153 -28.44 6.21 -2.52
CA LYS A 153 -28.00 6.88 -3.77
C LYS A 153 -28.93 6.62 -4.95
N GLN A 154 -29.45 5.39 -5.10
CA GLN A 154 -30.22 4.99 -6.27
C GLN A 154 -31.66 5.48 -6.20
N PHE A 155 -32.24 5.52 -5.01
CA PHE A 155 -33.66 5.82 -4.81
C PHE A 155 -33.89 7.10 -4.01
N ASP A 156 -32.81 7.85 -3.69
CA ASP A 156 -32.86 9.08 -2.90
C ASP A 156 -33.56 8.89 -1.53
N LEU A 157 -33.24 7.76 -0.87
CA LEU A 157 -33.82 7.40 0.42
C LEU A 157 -33.05 8.07 1.54
N ASP A 158 -33.77 8.61 2.51
CA ASP A 158 -33.21 9.11 3.76
C ASP A 158 -33.02 7.99 4.81
N ASP A 159 -32.45 8.33 5.96
CA ASP A 159 -32.19 7.36 7.03
C ASP A 159 -33.47 6.81 7.65
N GLU A 160 -34.57 7.57 7.65
CA GLU A 160 -35.87 7.13 8.19
C GLU A 160 -36.47 6.05 7.30
N CYS A 161 -36.44 6.23 5.98
CA CYS A 161 -36.85 5.21 5.01
C CYS A 161 -36.00 3.95 5.12
N ILE A 162 -34.68 4.08 5.30
CA ILE A 162 -33.79 2.92 5.49
C ILE A 162 -34.16 2.17 6.76
N TYR A 163 -34.40 2.87 7.87
CA TYR A 163 -34.82 2.25 9.12
C TYR A 163 -36.14 1.47 8.99
N GLU A 164 -37.12 2.01 8.27
CA GLU A 164 -38.38 1.31 8.00
C GLU A 164 -38.18 0.04 7.14
N LEU A 165 -37.25 0.08 6.20
CA LEU A 165 -36.92 -1.05 5.31
C LEU A 165 -36.12 -2.18 6.01
N GLU A 166 -35.46 -1.89 7.14
CA GLU A 166 -34.58 -2.85 7.82
C GLU A 166 -35.31 -4.15 8.23
N GLY A 167 -36.62 -4.05 8.57
CA GLY A 167 -37.42 -5.20 8.91
C GLY A 167 -37.86 -6.07 7.70
N TYR A 168 -37.69 -5.59 6.50
CA TYR A 168 -38.22 -6.22 5.27
C TYR A 168 -37.15 -6.60 4.25
N MET A 169 -35.93 -6.03 4.39
CA MET A 169 -34.86 -6.16 3.40
C MET A 169 -33.54 -6.59 4.03
N ASP A 170 -32.89 -7.58 3.43
CA ASP A 170 -31.54 -7.98 3.76
C ASP A 170 -30.52 -7.08 3.00
N PHE A 171 -30.10 -6.00 3.63
CA PHE A 171 -29.16 -5.05 3.05
C PHE A 171 -27.79 -5.67 2.77
N ALA A 172 -27.34 -6.63 3.59
CA ALA A 172 -26.06 -7.31 3.38
C ALA A 172 -26.11 -8.16 2.08
N ARG A 173 -27.18 -8.90 1.88
CA ARG A 173 -27.40 -9.67 0.65
C ARG A 173 -27.55 -8.76 -0.56
N TYR A 174 -28.31 -7.68 -0.44
CA TYR A 174 -28.44 -6.68 -1.52
C TYR A 174 -27.08 -6.08 -1.88
N GLY A 175 -26.28 -5.69 -0.89
CA GLY A 175 -24.94 -5.17 -1.09
C GLY A 175 -24.01 -6.19 -1.76
N GLN A 176 -24.10 -7.46 -1.36
CA GLN A 176 -23.30 -8.54 -1.96
C GLN A 176 -23.65 -8.76 -3.44
N GLU A 177 -24.93 -8.90 -3.77
CA GLU A 177 -25.37 -9.11 -5.15
C GLU A 177 -25.05 -7.88 -6.02
N SER A 178 -25.24 -6.67 -5.49
CA SER A 178 -24.91 -5.43 -6.18
C SER A 178 -23.40 -5.31 -6.44
N ALA A 179 -22.57 -5.64 -5.47
CA ALA A 179 -21.11 -5.65 -5.64
C ALA A 179 -20.70 -6.65 -6.74
N LYS A 180 -21.25 -7.85 -6.73
CA LYS A 180 -21.00 -8.86 -7.76
C LYS A 180 -21.43 -8.37 -9.14
N CYS A 181 -22.62 -7.78 -9.26
CA CYS A 181 -23.09 -7.19 -10.53
C CYS A 181 -22.23 -6.04 -11.01
N ALA A 182 -21.63 -5.27 -10.08
CA ALA A 182 -20.71 -4.17 -10.37
C ALA A 182 -19.28 -4.64 -10.69
N GLY A 183 -19.01 -5.95 -10.71
CA GLY A 183 -17.72 -6.52 -11.05
C GLY A 183 -16.69 -6.52 -9.91
N PHE A 184 -17.13 -6.38 -8.66
CA PHE A 184 -16.22 -6.55 -7.52
C PHE A 184 -15.83 -8.01 -7.34
N VAL A 185 -14.56 -8.25 -7.09
CA VAL A 185 -13.97 -9.54 -6.73
C VAL A 185 -13.80 -9.60 -5.22
N GLN A 186 -14.28 -10.68 -4.61
CA GLN A 186 -14.11 -10.94 -3.18
C GLN A 186 -12.70 -11.44 -2.91
N THR A 187 -12.01 -10.79 -1.95
CA THR A 187 -10.72 -11.21 -1.42
C THR A 187 -10.78 -11.32 0.10
N GLU A 188 -9.74 -11.85 0.73
CA GLU A 188 -9.64 -11.88 2.20
C GLU A 188 -9.48 -10.48 2.83
N PHE A 189 -9.05 -9.48 2.04
CA PHE A 189 -8.86 -8.09 2.47
C PHE A 189 -10.05 -7.18 2.11
N GLY A 190 -11.13 -7.74 1.56
CA GLY A 190 -12.33 -7.03 1.15
C GLY A 190 -12.65 -7.22 -0.32
N GLN A 191 -13.60 -6.44 -0.81
CA GLN A 191 -14.02 -6.49 -2.21
C GLN A 191 -13.40 -5.35 -3.00
N VAL A 192 -12.81 -5.67 -4.15
CA VAL A 192 -12.12 -4.72 -5.02
C VAL A 192 -12.55 -4.92 -6.47
N ARG A 193 -12.61 -3.83 -7.24
CA ARG A 193 -12.80 -3.88 -8.70
C ARG A 193 -11.89 -2.89 -9.40
N ARG A 194 -11.55 -3.18 -10.64
CA ARG A 194 -10.89 -2.25 -11.54
C ARG A 194 -11.92 -1.29 -12.13
N ILE A 195 -11.65 0.03 -12.07
CA ILE A 195 -12.56 1.09 -12.55
C ILE A 195 -12.02 1.85 -13.77
N ALA A 196 -10.71 1.81 -14.00
CA ALA A 196 -10.06 2.45 -15.14
C ALA A 196 -8.91 1.59 -15.65
N GLN A 197 -8.55 1.78 -16.92
CA GLN A 197 -7.29 1.27 -17.47
C GLN A 197 -6.16 2.24 -17.12
N SER A 198 -4.96 1.74 -16.86
CA SER A 198 -3.79 2.60 -16.71
C SER A 198 -3.54 3.37 -18.01
N LEU A 199 -3.02 4.58 -17.91
CA LEU A 199 -2.71 5.42 -19.09
C LEU A 199 -1.76 4.72 -20.08
N GLU A 200 -0.87 3.85 -19.61
CA GLU A 200 0.02 3.06 -20.47
C GLU A 200 -0.71 2.03 -21.33
N GLN A 201 -1.78 1.41 -20.81
CA GLN A 201 -2.61 0.49 -21.58
C GLN A 201 -3.55 1.22 -22.55
N ALA A 202 -3.97 2.43 -22.22
CA ALA A 202 -4.76 3.28 -23.13
C ALA A 202 -3.95 3.64 -24.37
N HIS A 203 -2.68 4.03 -24.23
CA HIS A 203 -1.80 4.36 -25.35
C HIS A 203 -1.45 3.15 -26.24
N SER A 204 -1.33 1.96 -25.66
CA SER A 204 -1.07 0.73 -26.44
C SER A 204 -2.27 0.34 -27.33
N ASN A 205 -3.49 0.61 -26.88
CA ASN A 205 -4.70 0.30 -27.62
C ASN A 205 -4.97 1.32 -28.75
N GLU A 206 -4.52 2.58 -28.61
CA GLU A 206 -4.64 3.59 -29.66
C GLU A 206 -3.65 3.39 -30.82
N MET A 207 -2.51 2.72 -30.58
CA MET A 207 -1.54 2.43 -31.63
C MET A 207 -1.82 1.14 -32.44
N THR A 208 -2.89 0.41 -32.11
CA THR A 208 -3.23 -0.87 -32.76
C THR A 208 -4.47 -0.76 -33.66
N LEU A 209 -5.02 0.43 -33.85
CA LEU A 209 -6.09 0.77 -34.81
C LEU A 209 -5.53 1.57 -35.99
#